data_59f3c6ccd1b17b4623a5b72a605d0243
#
_entry.id   59f3c6ccd1b17b4623a5b72a605d0243
#
_cell.length_a   1.000
_cell.length_b   1.000
_cell.length_c   1.000
_cell.angle_alpha   90.00
_cell.angle_beta   90.00
_cell.angle_gamma   90.00
#
_symmetry.space_group_name_H-M   'P 1'
#
loop_
_entity.id
_entity.type
_entity.pdbx_description
1 polymer ?
#
loop_
_entity_poly.entity_id
_entity_poly.type
_entity_poly.pdbx_seq_one_letter_code
_entity_poly.pdbx_strand_id
1 'polypeptide(L)'
;KYGIINVHSSLLPKYRGASPIHSAILNGDTETGVSIMYIEEGLDSGDVILREYCEITEDDTLGTLHDKLKELGANGLTKALKLIENGEVQAEKQDDSKATLVKPITKEQAKIDWNNTKEVIYNQIRGLNPFPSAHTSNEKGENIKIYKSEKIEKKYEDEIENGTIVEIINKKGPVVKVANGGLLILEAKFEGKKLQKGVDIINGRKMVIGEKLLYSDSSLK
;
A
#
# COMPACT_ATOMS: atom_id res chain seq x y z
N LYS A 1 -26.83 25.54 9.10
CA LYS A 1 -28.10 25.03 8.55
C LYS A 1 -27.93 23.67 7.89
N TYR A 2 -26.81 23.43 7.21
CA TYR A 2 -26.58 22.22 6.42
C TYR A 2 -25.53 21.27 7.02
N GLY A 3 -24.93 21.61 8.17
CA GLY A 3 -23.85 20.86 8.78
C GLY A 3 -22.50 21.03 8.08
N ILE A 4 -21.53 20.24 8.49
CA ILE A 4 -20.20 20.13 7.86
C ILE A 4 -20.08 18.71 7.34
N ILE A 5 -19.60 18.55 6.10
CA ILE A 5 -19.41 17.25 5.48
C ILE A 5 -17.93 17.00 5.16
N ASN A 6 -17.55 15.73 5.11
CA ASN A 6 -16.21 15.27 4.76
C ASN A 6 -16.27 14.21 3.67
N VAL A 7 -15.24 14.17 2.85
CA VAL A 7 -14.98 13.12 1.84
C VAL A 7 -13.92 12.20 2.41
N HIS A 8 -14.33 11.03 2.89
CA HIS A 8 -13.44 10.07 3.50
C HIS A 8 -13.12 8.91 2.55
N SER A 9 -11.82 8.61 2.35
CA SER A 9 -11.35 7.67 1.34
C SER A 9 -11.40 6.21 1.83
N SER A 10 -12.53 5.79 2.38
CA SER A 10 -12.86 4.39 2.67
C SER A 10 -14.38 4.16 2.66
N LEU A 11 -14.78 2.90 2.69
CA LEU A 11 -16.17 2.49 2.95
C LEU A 11 -16.39 2.43 4.46
N LEU A 12 -16.73 3.59 5.06
CA LEU A 12 -17.02 3.66 6.49
C LEU A 12 -18.13 2.67 6.90
N PRO A 13 -18.01 2.02 8.07
CA PRO A 13 -17.13 2.36 9.20
C PRO A 13 -15.73 1.75 9.16
N LYS A 14 -15.30 1.08 8.08
CA LYS A 14 -13.93 0.60 7.94
C LYS A 14 -12.94 1.75 7.74
N TYR A 15 -11.76 1.62 8.37
CA TYR A 15 -10.62 2.53 8.18
C TYR A 15 -10.91 3.98 8.53
N ARG A 16 -11.58 4.26 9.67
CA ARG A 16 -11.62 5.59 10.25
C ARG A 16 -10.20 6.05 10.59
N GLY A 17 -9.83 7.29 10.28
CA GLY A 17 -8.53 7.89 10.63
C GLY A 17 -7.65 8.21 9.44
N ALA A 18 -6.31 8.21 9.65
CA ALA A 18 -5.39 8.98 8.83
C ALA A 18 -4.90 8.29 7.54
N SER A 19 -4.99 6.96 7.40
CA SER A 19 -4.38 6.25 6.26
C SER A 19 -5.28 5.15 5.65
N PRO A 20 -6.55 5.48 5.30
CA PRO A 20 -7.50 4.48 4.81
C PRO A 20 -7.05 3.82 3.51
N ILE A 21 -6.51 4.58 2.54
CA ILE A 21 -6.08 4.08 1.24
C ILE A 21 -4.91 3.09 1.38
N HIS A 22 -3.89 3.45 2.19
CA HIS A 22 -2.78 2.54 2.49
C HIS A 22 -3.30 1.25 3.11
N SER A 23 -4.18 1.37 4.11
CA SER A 23 -4.66 0.23 4.88
C SER A 23 -5.44 -0.76 4.03
N ALA A 24 -6.27 -0.29 3.10
CA ALA A 24 -6.99 -1.17 2.18
C ALA A 24 -6.03 -2.02 1.34
N ILE A 25 -4.97 -1.42 0.77
CA ILE A 25 -3.98 -2.17 -0.03
C ILE A 25 -3.12 -3.08 0.85
N LEU A 26 -2.63 -2.58 1.99
CA LEU A 26 -1.77 -3.35 2.91
C LEU A 26 -2.49 -4.61 3.44
N ASN A 27 -3.79 -4.51 3.67
CA ASN A 27 -4.62 -5.63 4.11
C ASN A 27 -5.03 -6.58 2.96
N GLY A 28 -4.74 -6.23 1.72
CA GLY A 28 -5.09 -7.04 0.55
C GLY A 28 -6.58 -6.99 0.20
N ASP A 29 -7.28 -5.92 0.57
CA ASP A 29 -8.66 -5.72 0.16
C ASP A 29 -8.76 -5.64 -1.36
N THR A 30 -9.83 -6.19 -1.91
CA THR A 30 -10.13 -6.15 -3.35
C THR A 30 -11.14 -5.06 -3.71
N GLU A 31 -11.72 -4.41 -2.70
CA GLU A 31 -12.68 -3.32 -2.84
C GLU A 31 -12.44 -2.27 -1.76
N THR A 32 -12.64 -1.03 -2.14
CA THR A 32 -12.68 0.14 -1.25
C THR A 32 -13.67 1.16 -1.81
N GLY A 33 -13.58 2.40 -1.38
CA GLY A 33 -14.43 3.45 -1.92
C GLY A 33 -14.25 4.78 -1.21
N VAL A 34 -15.24 5.62 -1.37
CA VAL A 34 -15.33 6.92 -0.72
C VAL A 34 -16.66 7.02 0.00
N SER A 35 -16.64 7.50 1.24
CA SER A 35 -17.83 7.85 2.01
C SER A 35 -17.95 9.38 2.13
N ILE A 36 -19.10 9.92 1.75
CA ILE A 36 -19.44 11.30 2.05
C ILE A 36 -20.27 11.29 3.34
N MET A 37 -19.78 11.93 4.37
CA MET A 37 -20.33 11.85 5.72
C MET A 37 -20.46 13.21 6.39
N TYR A 38 -21.31 13.33 7.36
CA TYR A 38 -21.34 14.48 8.27
C TYR A 38 -20.15 14.41 9.24
N ILE A 39 -19.60 15.57 9.58
CA ILE A 39 -18.60 15.67 10.65
C ILE A 39 -19.33 15.77 11.98
N GLU A 40 -18.99 14.88 12.90
CA GLU A 40 -19.44 14.84 14.28
C GLU A 40 -18.25 14.80 15.25
N GLU A 41 -18.51 14.72 16.54
CA GLU A 41 -17.49 14.82 17.59
C GLU A 41 -16.46 13.66 17.59
N GLY A 42 -16.85 12.47 17.13
CA GLY A 42 -15.98 11.31 17.03
C GLY A 42 -15.13 11.29 15.75
N LEU A 43 -14.02 10.54 15.77
CA LEU A 43 -13.14 10.38 14.62
C LEU A 43 -13.86 9.63 13.49
N ASP A 44 -14.16 10.33 12.40
CA ASP A 44 -14.85 9.82 11.21
C ASP A 44 -16.10 8.97 11.51
N SER A 45 -16.84 9.32 12.57
CA SER A 45 -17.98 8.56 13.12
C SER A 45 -19.34 9.07 12.70
N GLY A 46 -19.41 10.23 12.04
CA GLY A 46 -20.68 10.85 11.65
C GLY A 46 -21.45 10.05 10.61
N ASP A 47 -22.74 10.35 10.49
CA ASP A 47 -23.65 9.65 9.59
C ASP A 47 -23.23 9.77 8.14
N VAL A 48 -23.31 8.66 7.39
CA VAL A 48 -22.88 8.58 5.99
C VAL A 48 -24.05 8.97 5.07
N ILE A 49 -23.83 9.99 4.24
CA ILE A 49 -24.79 10.48 3.25
C ILE A 49 -24.85 9.53 2.05
N LEU A 50 -23.68 9.13 1.53
CA LEU A 50 -23.57 8.14 0.45
C LEU A 50 -22.18 7.48 0.43
N ARG A 51 -22.10 6.32 -0.19
CA ARG A 51 -20.84 5.61 -0.50
C ARG A 51 -20.73 5.41 -2.00
N GLU A 52 -19.51 5.58 -2.51
CA GLU A 52 -19.12 5.23 -3.87
C GLU A 52 -18.05 4.14 -3.81
N TYR A 53 -18.21 3.09 -4.58
CA TYR A 53 -17.38 1.89 -4.53
C TYR A 53 -16.29 1.89 -5.59
N CYS A 54 -15.13 1.33 -5.30
CA CYS A 54 -13.98 1.24 -6.19
C CYS A 54 -13.29 -0.12 -6.03
N GLU A 55 -13.09 -0.83 -7.12
CA GLU A 55 -12.28 -2.06 -7.14
C GLU A 55 -10.80 -1.74 -6.94
N ILE A 56 -10.12 -2.57 -6.14
CA ILE A 56 -8.66 -2.58 -5.99
C ILE A 56 -8.11 -3.76 -6.79
N THR A 57 -7.47 -3.48 -7.91
CA THR A 57 -6.85 -4.51 -8.72
C THR A 57 -5.48 -4.94 -8.16
N GLU A 58 -4.95 -6.08 -8.62
CA GLU A 58 -3.60 -6.54 -8.26
C GLU A 58 -2.53 -5.51 -8.63
N ASP A 59 -2.70 -4.78 -9.73
CA ASP A 59 -1.74 -3.78 -10.21
C ASP A 59 -1.87 -2.40 -9.54
N ASP A 60 -2.92 -2.18 -8.74
CA ASP A 60 -3.09 -0.90 -8.08
C ASP A 60 -2.00 -0.65 -7.03
N THR A 61 -1.41 0.51 -7.11
CA THR A 61 -0.54 1.09 -6.08
C THR A 61 -1.32 2.12 -5.26
N LEU A 62 -0.74 2.58 -4.15
CA LEU A 62 -1.28 3.73 -3.42
C LEU A 62 -1.55 4.92 -4.35
N GLY A 63 -0.61 5.23 -5.26
CA GLY A 63 -0.74 6.36 -6.18
C GLY A 63 -1.91 6.20 -7.15
N THR A 64 -2.04 5.04 -7.81
CA THR A 64 -3.14 4.80 -8.76
C THR A 64 -4.49 4.75 -8.07
N LEU A 65 -4.57 4.10 -6.90
CA LEU A 65 -5.81 4.03 -6.13
C LEU A 65 -6.23 5.40 -5.58
N HIS A 66 -5.27 6.20 -5.11
CA HIS A 66 -5.52 7.59 -4.69
C HIS A 66 -6.15 8.40 -5.83
N ASP A 67 -5.63 8.29 -7.05
CA ASP A 67 -6.17 9.03 -8.20
C ASP A 67 -7.59 8.57 -8.56
N LYS A 68 -7.87 7.26 -8.53
CA LYS A 68 -9.23 6.73 -8.69
C LYS A 68 -10.19 7.29 -7.63
N LEU A 69 -9.79 7.24 -6.36
CA LEU A 69 -10.63 7.68 -5.24
C LEU A 69 -10.82 9.20 -5.21
N LYS A 70 -9.86 9.98 -5.69
CA LYS A 70 -9.97 11.43 -5.83
C LYS A 70 -11.09 11.80 -6.81
N GLU A 71 -11.14 11.17 -7.97
CA GLU A 71 -12.19 11.40 -8.96
C GLU A 71 -13.56 10.92 -8.46
N LEU A 72 -13.58 9.74 -7.84
CA LEU A 72 -14.78 9.15 -7.25
C LEU A 72 -15.34 10.05 -6.14
N GLY A 73 -14.46 10.59 -5.28
CA GLY A 73 -14.81 11.51 -4.20
C GLY A 73 -15.39 12.83 -4.70
N ALA A 74 -14.84 13.40 -5.78
CA ALA A 74 -15.38 14.62 -6.38
C ALA A 74 -16.80 14.39 -6.94
N ASN A 75 -17.03 13.26 -7.60
CA ASN A 75 -18.33 12.87 -8.13
C ASN A 75 -19.33 12.61 -6.98
N GLY A 76 -18.93 11.87 -5.96
CA GLY A 76 -19.72 11.58 -4.77
C GLY A 76 -20.10 12.86 -4.01
N LEU A 77 -19.14 13.78 -3.83
CA LEU A 77 -19.40 15.07 -3.21
C LEU A 77 -20.47 15.87 -3.97
N THR A 78 -20.38 15.91 -5.29
CA THR A 78 -21.37 16.61 -6.13
C THR A 78 -22.76 16.01 -5.97
N LYS A 79 -22.88 14.68 -5.91
CA LYS A 79 -24.16 13.99 -5.67
C LYS A 79 -24.70 14.31 -4.26
N ALA A 80 -23.84 14.23 -3.24
CA ALA A 80 -24.23 14.52 -1.87
C ALA A 80 -24.73 15.96 -1.68
N LEU A 81 -24.08 16.94 -2.30
CA LEU A 81 -24.49 18.33 -2.25
C LEU A 81 -25.88 18.55 -2.85
N LYS A 82 -26.20 17.87 -3.95
CA LYS A 82 -27.56 17.93 -4.56
C LYS A 82 -28.61 17.33 -3.65
N LEU A 83 -28.32 16.19 -3.00
CA LEU A 83 -29.23 15.58 -2.03
C LEU A 83 -29.50 16.53 -0.84
N ILE A 84 -28.46 17.19 -0.35
CA ILE A 84 -28.56 18.16 0.76
C ILE A 84 -29.40 19.39 0.34
N GLU A 85 -29.13 19.91 -0.86
CA GLU A 85 -29.85 21.06 -1.39
C GLU A 85 -31.36 20.79 -1.55
N ASN A 86 -31.69 19.61 -2.04
CA ASN A 86 -33.08 19.17 -2.25
C ASN A 86 -33.78 18.74 -0.95
N GLY A 87 -33.04 18.55 0.15
CA GLY A 87 -33.61 17.99 1.40
C GLY A 87 -33.93 16.50 1.31
N GLU A 88 -33.25 15.77 0.43
CA GLU A 88 -33.49 14.35 0.13
C GLU A 88 -32.48 13.41 0.83
N VAL A 89 -31.62 13.92 1.71
CA VAL A 89 -30.63 13.12 2.41
C VAL A 89 -31.29 12.09 3.33
N GLN A 90 -30.89 10.83 3.17
CA GLN A 90 -31.18 9.74 4.10
C GLN A 90 -29.85 9.23 4.65
N ALA A 91 -29.29 9.98 5.61
CA ALA A 91 -28.00 9.62 6.18
C ALA A 91 -28.10 8.33 7.00
N GLU A 92 -27.12 7.44 6.81
CA GLU A 92 -27.01 6.17 7.51
C GLU A 92 -26.10 6.30 8.71
N LYS A 93 -26.59 5.94 9.89
CA LYS A 93 -25.76 5.85 11.10
C LYS A 93 -24.74 4.74 10.95
N GLN A 94 -23.49 5.02 11.28
CA GLN A 94 -22.45 4.00 11.23
C GLN A 94 -22.61 2.96 12.36
N ASP A 95 -22.33 1.69 12.04
CA ASP A 95 -22.27 0.60 13.01
C ASP A 95 -20.88 0.56 13.64
N ASP A 96 -20.74 1.09 14.85
CA ASP A 96 -19.47 1.16 15.56
C ASP A 96 -18.85 -0.21 15.86
N SER A 97 -19.65 -1.28 15.89
CA SER A 97 -19.13 -2.65 16.09
C SER A 97 -18.30 -3.15 14.90
N LYS A 98 -18.46 -2.54 13.73
CA LYS A 98 -17.71 -2.84 12.50
C LYS A 98 -16.61 -1.82 12.21
N ALA A 99 -16.46 -0.81 13.06
CA ALA A 99 -15.47 0.22 12.84
C ALA A 99 -14.05 -0.30 13.04
N THR A 100 -13.17 0.09 12.12
CA THR A 100 -11.72 -0.12 12.25
C THR A 100 -11.00 1.21 12.23
N LEU A 101 -9.95 1.33 13.03
CA LEU A 101 -9.17 2.56 13.18
C LEU A 101 -7.80 2.41 12.52
N VAL A 102 -7.37 3.43 11.78
CA VAL A 102 -6.07 3.45 11.09
C VAL A 102 -5.27 4.68 11.48
N LYS A 103 -4.01 4.43 11.89
CA LYS A 103 -3.05 5.47 12.25
C LYS A 103 -2.26 5.93 11.01
N PRO A 104 -1.57 7.08 11.08
CA PRO A 104 -0.61 7.46 10.04
C PRO A 104 0.44 6.36 9.82
N ILE A 105 0.86 6.17 8.57
CA ILE A 105 1.93 5.22 8.23
C ILE A 105 3.25 5.71 8.83
N THR A 106 3.93 4.81 9.53
CA THR A 106 5.23 5.08 10.16
C THR A 106 6.39 4.66 9.26
N LYS A 107 7.59 5.19 9.52
CA LYS A 107 8.82 4.76 8.84
C LYS A 107 9.11 3.28 9.09
N GLU A 108 8.77 2.78 10.27
CA GLU A 108 8.98 1.37 10.62
C GLU A 108 8.14 0.42 9.76
N GLN A 109 6.89 0.79 9.49
CA GLN A 109 6.01 0.02 8.60
C GLN A 109 6.48 -0.02 7.15
N ALA A 110 7.40 0.87 6.75
CA ALA A 110 7.98 0.88 5.41
C ALA A 110 9.20 -0.05 5.28
N LYS A 111 9.76 -0.56 6.37
CA LYS A 111 10.85 -1.55 6.33
C LYS A 111 10.30 -2.91 5.92
N ILE A 112 10.96 -3.54 4.96
CA ILE A 112 10.57 -4.88 4.48
C ILE A 112 11.14 -5.94 5.43
N ASP A 113 10.25 -6.72 6.05
CA ASP A 113 10.63 -7.97 6.70
C ASP A 113 10.45 -9.13 5.71
N TRP A 114 11.57 -9.64 5.21
CA TRP A 114 11.60 -10.73 4.24
C TRP A 114 11.09 -12.08 4.81
N ASN A 115 10.88 -12.19 6.14
CA ASN A 115 10.26 -13.35 6.76
C ASN A 115 8.73 -13.38 6.61
N ASN A 116 8.13 -12.33 6.10
CA ASN A 116 6.73 -12.34 5.72
C ASN A 116 6.48 -13.11 4.41
N THR A 117 5.22 -13.39 4.13
CA THR A 117 4.80 -14.03 2.88
C THR A 117 4.93 -13.07 1.69
N LYS A 118 5.02 -13.64 0.48
CA LYS A 118 5.08 -12.83 -0.76
C LYS A 118 3.86 -11.90 -0.92
N GLU A 119 2.69 -12.32 -0.45
CA GLU A 119 1.47 -11.51 -0.50
C GLU A 119 1.59 -10.26 0.38
N VAL A 120 2.06 -10.44 1.61
CA VAL A 120 2.25 -9.34 2.57
C VAL A 120 3.27 -8.33 2.05
N ILE A 121 4.44 -8.80 1.58
CA ILE A 121 5.49 -7.91 1.07
C ILE A 121 5.07 -7.26 -0.25
N TYR A 122 4.39 -7.99 -1.13
CA TYR A 122 3.82 -7.45 -2.36
C TYR A 122 2.85 -6.29 -2.07
N ASN A 123 1.90 -6.50 -1.15
CA ASN A 123 0.97 -5.47 -0.73
C ASN A 123 1.67 -4.29 -0.05
N GLN A 124 2.71 -4.54 0.75
CA GLN A 124 3.52 -3.48 1.35
C GLN A 124 4.21 -2.62 0.28
N ILE A 125 4.82 -3.23 -0.73
CA ILE A 125 5.49 -2.51 -1.82
C ILE A 125 4.50 -1.63 -2.58
N ARG A 126 3.39 -2.19 -3.06
CA ARG A 126 2.40 -1.45 -3.83
C ARG A 126 1.59 -0.45 -2.97
N GLY A 127 1.28 -0.81 -1.73
CA GLY A 127 0.52 0.03 -0.79
C GLY A 127 1.30 1.23 -0.23
N LEU A 128 2.63 1.22 -0.38
CA LEU A 128 3.49 2.34 0.00
C LEU A 128 4.12 3.06 -1.21
N ASN A 129 3.77 2.70 -2.44
CA ASN A 129 4.26 3.33 -3.65
C ASN A 129 3.27 4.45 -4.11
N PRO A 130 3.70 5.72 -4.29
CA PRO A 130 5.10 6.16 -4.36
C PRO A 130 5.73 6.60 -3.02
N PHE A 131 4.95 6.76 -1.96
CA PHE A 131 5.43 7.27 -0.69
C PHE A 131 4.73 6.58 0.51
N PRO A 132 5.47 6.22 1.58
CA PRO A 132 6.90 6.49 1.85
C PRO A 132 7.88 5.58 1.09
N SER A 133 7.41 4.59 0.36
CA SER A 133 8.12 3.52 -0.35
C SER A 133 8.65 2.43 0.59
N ALA A 134 8.30 1.20 0.32
CA ALA A 134 8.87 0.05 1.04
C ALA A 134 10.39 -0.02 0.80
N HIS A 135 11.16 -0.32 1.83
CA HIS A 135 12.62 -0.30 1.73
C HIS A 135 13.29 -1.42 2.52
N THR A 136 14.49 -1.73 2.12
CA THR A 136 15.41 -2.70 2.71
C THR A 136 16.83 -2.14 2.68
N SER A 137 17.80 -2.87 3.18
CA SER A 137 19.23 -2.57 2.98
C SER A 137 19.97 -3.82 2.48
N ASN A 138 21.10 -3.63 1.79
CA ASN A 138 22.03 -4.70 1.52
C ASN A 138 23.04 -4.87 2.68
N GLU A 139 23.89 -5.89 2.60
CA GLU A 139 24.92 -6.19 3.61
C GLU A 139 25.96 -5.06 3.79
N LYS A 140 26.04 -4.14 2.84
CA LYS A 140 26.92 -2.93 2.93
C LYS A 140 26.24 -1.75 3.62
N GLY A 141 24.96 -1.91 4.05
CA GLY A 141 24.17 -0.86 4.68
C GLY A 141 23.60 0.16 3.69
N GLU A 142 23.67 -0.07 2.37
CA GLU A 142 23.06 0.81 1.37
C GLU A 142 21.52 0.64 1.41
N ASN A 143 20.79 1.75 1.53
CA ASN A 143 19.33 1.73 1.53
C ASN A 143 18.79 1.52 0.10
N ILE A 144 17.82 0.62 -0.02
CA ILE A 144 17.20 0.26 -1.29
C ILE A 144 15.68 0.36 -1.14
N LYS A 145 15.06 1.26 -1.88
CA LYS A 145 13.61 1.38 -1.98
C LYS A 145 13.09 0.50 -3.11
N ILE A 146 12.07 -0.31 -2.82
CA ILE A 146 11.44 -1.19 -3.80
C ILE A 146 10.12 -0.54 -4.24
N TYR A 147 9.95 -0.37 -5.54
CA TYR A 147 8.78 0.30 -6.12
C TYR A 147 7.83 -0.66 -6.84
N LYS A 148 8.37 -1.73 -7.43
CA LYS A 148 7.55 -2.70 -8.15
C LYS A 148 8.12 -4.10 -8.00
N SER A 149 7.24 -5.08 -7.81
CA SER A 149 7.57 -6.49 -7.68
C SER A 149 6.51 -7.38 -8.33
N GLU A 150 6.82 -8.67 -8.47
CA GLU A 150 5.91 -9.71 -8.97
C GLU A 150 6.06 -10.93 -8.05
N LYS A 151 4.95 -11.56 -7.71
CA LYS A 151 4.94 -12.77 -6.87
C LYS A 151 5.44 -13.98 -7.68
N ILE A 152 6.35 -14.77 -7.12
CA ILE A 152 6.89 -16.00 -7.72
C ILE A 152 6.46 -17.19 -6.88
N GLU A 153 5.73 -18.12 -7.50
CA GLU A 153 5.13 -19.28 -6.83
C GLU A 153 6.13 -20.42 -6.56
N LYS A 154 7.35 -20.33 -7.11
CA LYS A 154 8.41 -21.32 -6.92
C LYS A 154 8.83 -21.40 -5.46
N LYS A 155 8.90 -22.60 -4.90
CA LYS A 155 9.51 -22.85 -3.59
C LYS A 155 11.02 -22.95 -3.74
N TYR A 156 11.72 -22.44 -2.74
CA TYR A 156 13.18 -22.51 -2.63
C TYR A 156 13.54 -23.35 -1.40
N GLU A 157 14.77 -23.87 -1.36
CA GLU A 157 15.30 -24.70 -0.28
C GLU A 157 15.15 -24.00 1.09
N ASP A 158 14.72 -24.75 2.11
CA ASP A 158 14.44 -24.18 3.44
C ASP A 158 15.71 -23.68 4.14
N GLU A 159 16.87 -24.25 3.82
CA GLU A 159 18.18 -23.86 4.32
C GLU A 159 18.63 -22.47 3.86
N ILE A 160 18.10 -21.98 2.77
CA ILE A 160 18.37 -20.62 2.29
C ILE A 160 17.57 -19.62 3.14
N GLU A 161 18.23 -18.66 3.71
CA GLU A 161 17.56 -17.63 4.53
C GLU A 161 16.67 -16.71 3.68
N ASN A 162 15.55 -16.28 4.24
CA ASN A 162 14.71 -15.26 3.62
C ASN A 162 15.46 -13.93 3.47
N GLY A 163 15.17 -13.20 2.39
CA GLY A 163 15.94 -12.01 1.99
C GLY A 163 17.12 -12.30 1.08
N THR A 164 17.49 -13.58 0.87
CA THR A 164 18.56 -13.95 -0.05
C THR A 164 18.09 -13.85 -1.50
N ILE A 165 18.93 -13.31 -2.38
CA ILE A 165 18.71 -13.30 -3.83
C ILE A 165 19.00 -14.71 -4.35
N VAL A 166 17.96 -15.41 -4.78
CA VAL A 166 18.03 -16.85 -5.12
C VAL A 166 18.03 -17.13 -6.61
N GLU A 167 17.59 -16.19 -7.41
CA GLU A 167 17.46 -16.38 -8.86
C GLU A 167 17.57 -15.05 -9.60
N ILE A 168 18.05 -15.09 -10.83
CA ILE A 168 18.00 -13.98 -11.77
C ILE A 168 17.12 -14.41 -12.94
N ILE A 169 15.97 -13.75 -13.09
CA ILE A 169 15.12 -13.94 -14.27
C ILE A 169 15.62 -13.02 -15.37
N ASN A 170 16.17 -13.60 -16.44
CA ASN A 170 16.75 -12.86 -17.56
C ASN A 170 15.75 -11.85 -18.13
N LYS A 171 16.22 -10.64 -18.44
CA LYS A 171 15.43 -9.51 -18.95
C LYS A 171 14.31 -8.99 -18.01
N LYS A 172 14.18 -9.54 -16.78
CA LYS A 172 13.21 -9.09 -15.79
C LYS A 172 13.87 -8.51 -14.55
N GLY A 173 14.58 -9.31 -13.75
CA GLY A 173 15.19 -8.83 -12.51
C GLY A 173 15.63 -9.96 -11.56
N PRO A 174 16.11 -9.59 -10.36
CA PRO A 174 16.47 -10.53 -9.30
C PRO A 174 15.23 -11.00 -8.54
N VAL A 175 15.26 -12.25 -8.08
CA VAL A 175 14.24 -12.83 -7.19
C VAL A 175 14.81 -12.96 -5.79
N VAL A 176 14.09 -12.44 -4.82
CA VAL A 176 14.40 -12.53 -3.39
C VAL A 176 13.53 -13.60 -2.75
N LYS A 177 14.15 -14.53 -1.99
CA LYS A 177 13.42 -15.54 -1.23
C LYS A 177 12.62 -14.90 -0.10
N VAL A 178 11.39 -15.36 0.08
CA VAL A 178 10.48 -14.98 1.18
C VAL A 178 9.89 -16.24 1.82
N ALA A 179 9.10 -16.09 2.88
CA ALA A 179 8.60 -17.21 3.68
C ALA A 179 7.91 -18.32 2.87
N ASN A 180 7.18 -17.97 1.81
CA ASN A 180 6.37 -18.93 1.04
C ASN A 180 6.64 -18.91 -0.47
N GLY A 181 7.82 -18.48 -0.90
CA GLY A 181 8.17 -18.42 -2.32
C GLY A 181 9.24 -17.39 -2.63
N GLY A 182 9.05 -16.64 -3.71
CA GLY A 182 9.94 -15.57 -4.13
C GLY A 182 9.20 -14.28 -4.46
N LEU A 183 9.96 -13.20 -4.47
CA LEU A 183 9.51 -11.90 -4.94
C LEU A 183 10.49 -11.37 -5.99
N LEU A 184 10.03 -11.27 -7.23
CA LEU A 184 10.79 -10.68 -8.33
C LEU A 184 10.79 -9.17 -8.21
N ILE A 185 11.96 -8.55 -8.17
CA ILE A 185 12.12 -7.10 -8.09
C ILE A 185 12.16 -6.53 -9.51
N LEU A 186 11.15 -5.74 -9.85
CA LEU A 186 10.99 -5.14 -11.17
C LEU A 186 11.48 -3.69 -11.21
N GLU A 187 11.34 -2.95 -10.10
CA GLU A 187 11.83 -1.57 -10.00
C GLU A 187 12.34 -1.29 -8.59
N ALA A 188 13.56 -0.74 -8.50
CA ALA A 188 14.15 -0.32 -7.23
C ALA A 188 14.99 0.94 -7.39
N LYS A 189 15.15 1.65 -6.27
CA LYS A 189 15.98 2.86 -6.19
C LYS A 189 17.01 2.69 -5.09
N PHE A 190 18.27 2.65 -5.47
CA PHE A 190 19.42 2.63 -4.58
C PHE A 190 19.71 4.03 -4.05
N GLU A 191 20.34 4.12 -2.89
CA GLU A 191 20.69 5.39 -2.26
C GLU A 191 21.50 6.26 -3.23
N GLY A 192 21.12 7.53 -3.38
CA GLY A 192 21.78 8.47 -4.30
C GLY A 192 21.63 8.18 -5.79
N LYS A 193 20.84 7.18 -6.20
CA LYS A 193 20.62 6.82 -7.63
C LYS A 193 19.21 7.13 -8.08
N LYS A 194 19.01 7.13 -9.40
CA LYS A 194 17.67 7.18 -10.02
C LYS A 194 16.99 5.83 -9.89
N LEU A 195 15.67 5.82 -10.08
CA LEU A 195 14.88 4.58 -10.20
C LEU A 195 15.42 3.72 -11.34
N GLN A 196 15.62 2.44 -11.08
CA GLN A 196 16.17 1.45 -12.03
C GLN A 196 15.17 0.32 -12.25
N LYS A 197 15.07 -0.15 -13.48
CA LYS A 197 14.33 -1.36 -13.81
C LYS A 197 15.12 -2.61 -13.39
N GLY A 198 14.43 -3.72 -13.13
CA GLY A 198 15.06 -4.99 -12.75
C GLY A 198 16.15 -5.44 -13.73
N VAL A 199 15.95 -5.22 -15.03
CA VAL A 199 16.96 -5.52 -16.06
C VAL A 199 18.24 -4.69 -15.88
N ASP A 200 18.14 -3.42 -15.50
CA ASP A 200 19.30 -2.55 -15.28
C ASP A 200 20.01 -2.92 -13.97
N ILE A 201 19.25 -3.36 -12.97
CA ILE A 201 19.79 -3.85 -11.69
C ILE A 201 20.68 -5.07 -11.92
N ILE A 202 20.22 -6.06 -12.71
CA ILE A 202 21.01 -7.27 -13.00
C ILE A 202 22.19 -6.98 -13.92
N ASN A 203 22.03 -6.15 -14.96
CA ASN A 203 23.12 -5.76 -15.85
C ASN A 203 24.22 -4.97 -15.12
N GLY A 204 23.83 -4.12 -14.18
CA GLY A 204 24.74 -3.37 -13.32
C GLY A 204 25.29 -4.17 -12.14
N ARG A 205 24.94 -5.45 -11.99
CA ARG A 205 25.33 -6.32 -10.86
C ARG A 205 25.08 -5.67 -9.50
N LYS A 206 23.93 -4.99 -9.38
CA LYS A 206 23.53 -4.31 -8.13
C LYS A 206 22.89 -5.25 -7.11
N MET A 207 22.35 -6.36 -7.57
CA MET A 207 21.85 -7.48 -6.78
C MET A 207 22.31 -8.76 -7.46
N VAL A 208 23.03 -9.63 -6.74
CA VAL A 208 23.59 -10.87 -7.27
C VAL A 208 23.14 -12.06 -6.45
N ILE A 209 23.11 -13.26 -7.08
CA ILE A 209 22.71 -14.49 -6.38
C ILE A 209 23.61 -14.71 -5.17
N GLY A 210 22.99 -15.06 -4.04
CA GLY A 210 23.64 -15.27 -2.75
C GLY A 210 23.76 -14.04 -1.87
N GLU A 211 23.59 -12.81 -2.39
CA GLU A 211 23.53 -11.59 -1.59
C GLU A 211 22.26 -11.56 -0.77
N LYS A 212 22.34 -11.05 0.46
CA LYS A 212 21.20 -10.97 1.38
C LYS A 212 20.73 -9.51 1.54
N LEU A 213 19.44 -9.33 1.40
CA LEU A 213 18.75 -8.10 1.77
C LEU A 213 18.28 -8.18 3.22
N LEU A 214 18.48 -7.10 3.97
CA LEU A 214 18.30 -7.07 5.42
C LEU A 214 17.09 -6.21 5.82
N TYR A 215 16.48 -6.57 6.95
CA TYR A 215 15.59 -5.65 7.64
C TYR A 215 16.41 -4.44 8.07
N SER A 216 16.19 -3.28 7.39
CA SER A 216 17.04 -2.10 7.61
C SER A 216 16.86 -1.55 9.02
N ASP A 217 17.89 -1.65 9.84
CA ASP A 217 17.92 -0.99 11.14
C ASP A 217 18.36 0.47 10.95
N SER A 218 17.42 1.40 11.04
CA SER A 218 17.69 2.85 10.90
C SER A 218 18.36 3.46 12.15
N SER A 219 18.73 2.64 13.12
CA SER A 219 19.39 3.08 14.37
C SER A 219 20.91 3.21 14.26
N LEU A 220 21.51 2.93 13.09
CA LEU A 220 22.96 2.98 12.86
C LEU A 220 23.44 4.23 12.09
N LYS A 221 22.72 5.38 12.21
CA LYS A 221 23.27 6.68 11.79
C LYS A 221 22.99 7.74 12.83
#